data_79cd3b60a7d548a24a270429a33b63ed
#
_entry.id   79cd3b60a7d548a24a270429a33b63ed
#
_cell.length_a   1.000
_cell.length_b   1.000
_cell.length_c   1.000
_cell.angle_alpha   90.00
_cell.angle_beta   90.00
_cell.angle_gamma   90.00
#
_symmetry.space_group_name_H-M   'P 1'
#
loop_
_entity.id
_entity.type
_entity.pdbx_description
1 polymer ?
#
loop_
_entity_poly.entity_id
_entity_poly.type
_entity_poly.pdbx_seq_one_letter_code
_entity_poly.pdbx_strand_id
1 'polypeptide(L)'
;MQINGFKISNPTIVSRMSDQELTEYFRGMGWDPHFVSVFKGGRFDGEKDPMQVHEEMAKTMDEVIEEIKAIQKHARENNDATLPHWPMIIFQCPKGWTGPKKDLDGNPIENSFRAHQIPIPVAQGDMEHADMLTDWLESYKPEELFNEDGSPKEIVTENTAKGDHRMAMNPITNGGLDPKRLNLPDYRKFALKFDKPGSVEAQDMVEWAKYLDEVAKLNPTTFRGFGPDESKSNRLFQLLDDQKRQWEPEVHEPNDENLAPSGRVIDSQLSEHQDEGFLEGYVLTGRHGFFATYEAFGRVVDSMLTQHMKWLRKAKEQYWRHDYPSLNFVATSTVFQQDHNGYTHQDPGILTHLYEKNRPDLVHEYLPSDTNTLLAVGDKALKDRECINVLVTSKQPRPQWFSIEEAKKLVDKGLGYIDWASTDKGVKPDVVFASTETEPTIETLAAIDILHKKFPDLKIRYINVVDVMKLMDPKDNKNGLSTEEFDRLFPKDVPVIFAWHGYKSMMESIWFARKRYNVHIHCYEENGDITTPFDMRVLNHLDRFDLAKDAVESIPALKGKNADFISHMDDLLEKHHQYIRDNGKDMPEVTEWQWSGLK
;
A
#
# COMPACT_ATOMS: atom_id res chain seq x y z
N MET A 1 17.90 -22.16 -9.08
CA MET A 1 17.29 -21.42 -10.23
C MET A 1 17.12 -22.35 -11.42
N GLN A 2 15.98 -22.36 -12.10
CA GLN A 2 15.78 -23.13 -13.34
C GLN A 2 15.92 -22.22 -14.57
N ILE A 3 16.69 -22.68 -15.56
CA ILE A 3 16.92 -21.95 -16.82
C ILE A 3 16.48 -22.83 -17.98
N ASN A 4 15.34 -22.49 -18.63
CA ASN A 4 14.75 -23.30 -19.70
C ASN A 4 14.81 -22.73 -21.12
N GLY A 5 15.28 -21.52 -21.28
CA GLY A 5 15.52 -20.94 -22.61
C GLY A 5 14.42 -20.10 -23.22
N PHE A 6 13.17 -20.22 -22.78
CA PHE A 6 12.04 -19.50 -23.39
C PHE A 6 11.09 -18.88 -22.38
N LYS A 7 10.62 -17.68 -22.65
CA LYS A 7 9.46 -17.04 -22.00
C LYS A 7 8.17 -17.52 -22.65
N ILE A 8 7.15 -16.69 -22.72
CA ILE A 8 5.86 -17.02 -23.38
C ILE A 8 6.07 -17.27 -24.87
N SER A 9 6.71 -16.34 -25.58
CA SER A 9 6.97 -16.40 -27.02
C SER A 9 8.41 -16.11 -27.42
N ASN A 10 9.21 -15.53 -26.50
CA ASN A 10 10.58 -15.08 -26.76
C ASN A 10 11.62 -15.89 -25.99
N PRO A 11 12.87 -15.95 -26.47
CA PRO A 11 13.97 -16.50 -25.69
C PRO A 11 14.24 -15.65 -24.43
N THR A 12 14.83 -16.29 -23.41
CA THR A 12 15.35 -15.61 -22.22
C THR A 12 16.81 -15.23 -22.43
N ILE A 13 17.22 -14.06 -21.95
CA ILE A 13 18.62 -13.58 -22.08
C ILE A 13 19.56 -14.49 -21.26
N VAL A 14 19.24 -14.71 -19.98
CA VAL A 14 20.05 -15.50 -19.03
C VAL A 14 20.34 -16.91 -19.56
N SER A 15 19.43 -17.49 -20.31
CA SER A 15 19.65 -18.84 -20.90
C SER A 15 20.57 -18.86 -22.10
N ARG A 16 20.97 -17.71 -22.61
CA ARG A 16 21.91 -17.58 -23.74
C ARG A 16 23.33 -17.30 -23.29
N MET A 17 23.52 -17.05 -21.99
CA MET A 17 24.84 -16.92 -21.37
C MET A 17 25.48 -18.29 -21.23
N SER A 18 26.80 -18.32 -21.38
CA SER A 18 27.62 -19.50 -21.06
C SER A 18 27.66 -19.74 -19.56
N ASP A 19 28.04 -20.94 -19.14
CA ASP A 19 28.19 -21.27 -17.72
C ASP A 19 29.25 -20.38 -17.03
N GLN A 20 30.27 -19.94 -17.76
CA GLN A 20 31.26 -18.99 -17.27
C GLN A 20 30.61 -17.62 -17.02
N GLU A 21 29.89 -17.07 -17.98
CA GLU A 21 29.21 -15.78 -17.82
C GLU A 21 28.19 -15.81 -16.69
N LEU A 22 27.43 -16.91 -16.55
CA LEU A 22 26.50 -17.12 -15.45
C LEU A 22 27.23 -17.19 -14.09
N THR A 23 28.38 -17.86 -14.05
CA THR A 23 29.21 -17.95 -12.84
C THR A 23 29.70 -16.56 -12.42
N GLU A 24 30.25 -15.78 -13.35
CA GLU A 24 30.73 -14.42 -13.08
C GLU A 24 29.59 -13.50 -12.64
N TYR A 25 28.45 -13.59 -13.32
CA TYR A 25 27.25 -12.80 -13.02
C TYR A 25 26.71 -13.07 -11.60
N PHE A 26 26.54 -14.34 -11.23
CA PHE A 26 25.99 -14.69 -9.92
C PHE A 26 27.00 -14.52 -8.80
N ARG A 27 28.30 -14.77 -9.04
CA ARG A 27 29.35 -14.50 -8.04
C ARG A 27 29.43 -13.01 -7.71
N GLY A 28 29.28 -12.13 -8.69
CA GLY A 28 29.22 -10.69 -8.47
C GLY A 28 28.04 -10.25 -7.58
N MET A 29 27.03 -11.09 -7.42
CA MET A 29 25.87 -10.88 -6.55
C MET A 29 25.91 -11.69 -5.25
N GLY A 30 27.05 -12.30 -4.90
CA GLY A 30 27.22 -13.03 -3.64
C GLY A 30 26.73 -14.49 -3.66
N TRP A 31 26.61 -15.09 -4.86
CA TRP A 31 26.23 -16.50 -5.01
C TRP A 31 27.38 -17.36 -5.51
N ASP A 32 27.45 -18.63 -5.10
CA ASP A 32 28.34 -19.64 -5.70
C ASP A 32 27.51 -20.66 -6.49
N PRO A 33 27.51 -20.58 -7.85
CA PRO A 33 26.63 -21.37 -8.68
C PRO A 33 27.18 -22.80 -8.92
N HIS A 34 26.32 -23.79 -8.69
CA HIS A 34 26.48 -25.20 -9.04
C HIS A 34 25.58 -25.54 -10.23
N PHE A 35 26.10 -26.15 -11.26
CA PHE A 35 25.34 -26.45 -12.47
C PHE A 35 24.90 -27.91 -12.52
N VAL A 36 23.60 -28.11 -12.78
CA VAL A 36 23.03 -29.39 -13.18
C VAL A 36 22.34 -29.20 -14.51
N SER A 37 22.71 -29.97 -15.52
CA SER A 37 22.21 -29.80 -16.88
C SER A 37 21.62 -31.09 -17.44
N VAL A 38 20.43 -30.96 -18.02
CA VAL A 38 19.82 -32.03 -18.83
C VAL A 38 20.57 -32.27 -20.13
N PHE A 39 21.30 -31.27 -20.60
CA PHE A 39 22.00 -31.33 -21.89
C PHE A 39 23.35 -32.06 -21.75
N LYS A 40 23.76 -32.80 -22.80
CA LYS A 40 25.06 -33.52 -22.84
C LYS A 40 26.26 -32.60 -22.98
N GLY A 41 26.07 -31.48 -23.65
CA GLY A 41 27.05 -30.44 -23.88
C GLY A 41 26.36 -29.09 -23.91
N GLY A 42 26.38 -28.42 -25.05
CA GLY A 42 25.59 -27.21 -25.24
C GLY A 42 24.09 -27.55 -25.30
N ARG A 43 23.29 -26.50 -25.19
CA ARG A 43 21.81 -26.56 -25.13
C ARG A 43 21.12 -27.36 -26.27
N PHE A 44 21.82 -27.59 -27.36
CA PHE A 44 21.31 -28.30 -28.54
C PHE A 44 22.03 -29.64 -28.81
N ASP A 45 22.89 -30.09 -27.92
CA ASP A 45 23.73 -31.27 -28.11
C ASP A 45 23.08 -32.60 -27.64
N GLY A 46 21.76 -32.56 -27.50
CA GLY A 46 20.97 -33.69 -27.02
C GLY A 46 20.90 -33.77 -25.50
N GLU A 47 20.02 -34.67 -25.03
CA GLU A 47 19.73 -34.82 -23.61
C GLU A 47 20.49 -36.01 -23.02
N LYS A 48 20.86 -35.87 -21.75
CA LYS A 48 21.36 -36.98 -20.91
C LYS A 48 20.22 -37.96 -20.61
N ASP A 49 20.55 -39.14 -20.19
CA ASP A 49 19.59 -40.04 -19.58
C ASP A 49 18.96 -39.38 -18.34
N PRO A 50 17.63 -39.41 -18.19
CA PRO A 50 16.93 -38.78 -17.06
C PRO A 50 17.45 -39.27 -15.71
N MET A 51 17.79 -40.57 -15.55
CA MET A 51 18.34 -41.09 -14.29
C MET A 51 19.68 -40.46 -13.95
N GLN A 52 20.56 -40.27 -14.95
CA GLN A 52 21.82 -39.57 -14.76
C GLN A 52 21.62 -38.15 -14.25
N VAL A 53 20.61 -37.42 -14.79
CA VAL A 53 20.28 -36.05 -14.34
C VAL A 53 19.79 -36.07 -12.89
N HIS A 54 18.95 -37.02 -12.52
CA HIS A 54 18.49 -37.19 -11.13
C HIS A 54 19.64 -37.49 -10.16
N GLU A 55 20.55 -38.36 -10.54
CA GLU A 55 21.75 -38.68 -9.72
C GLU A 55 22.64 -37.45 -9.57
N GLU A 56 22.90 -36.71 -10.65
CA GLU A 56 23.66 -35.43 -10.60
C GLU A 56 23.00 -34.42 -9.69
N MET A 57 21.66 -34.26 -9.78
CA MET A 57 20.92 -33.36 -8.93
C MET A 57 20.99 -33.76 -7.46
N ALA A 58 20.78 -35.05 -7.16
CA ALA A 58 20.83 -35.55 -5.79
C ALA A 58 22.21 -35.30 -5.16
N LYS A 59 23.29 -35.62 -5.89
CA LYS A 59 24.66 -35.36 -5.46
C LYS A 59 24.90 -33.86 -5.22
N THR A 60 24.48 -33.00 -6.16
CA THR A 60 24.65 -31.54 -6.04
C THR A 60 23.86 -30.98 -4.85
N MET A 61 22.67 -31.50 -4.57
CA MET A 61 21.89 -31.11 -3.38
C MET A 61 22.60 -31.47 -2.08
N ASP A 62 23.21 -32.67 -1.99
CA ASP A 62 23.97 -33.06 -0.82
C ASP A 62 25.19 -32.15 -0.62
N GLU A 63 25.94 -31.85 -1.68
CA GLU A 63 27.07 -30.92 -1.67
C GLU A 63 26.67 -29.54 -1.17
N VAL A 64 25.62 -28.97 -1.74
CA VAL A 64 25.07 -27.63 -1.38
C VAL A 64 24.61 -27.60 0.09
N ILE A 65 23.95 -28.66 0.57
CA ILE A 65 23.53 -28.75 1.96
C ILE A 65 24.73 -28.76 2.92
N GLU A 66 25.78 -29.51 2.59
CA GLU A 66 26.99 -29.53 3.41
C GLU A 66 27.73 -28.19 3.39
N GLU A 67 27.78 -27.50 2.26
CA GLU A 67 28.33 -26.12 2.17
C GLU A 67 27.53 -25.15 3.04
N ILE A 68 26.19 -25.16 2.98
CA ILE A 68 25.34 -24.32 3.84
C ILE A 68 25.62 -24.58 5.31
N LYS A 69 25.71 -25.86 5.72
CA LYS A 69 26.06 -26.25 7.10
C LYS A 69 27.44 -25.76 7.51
N ALA A 70 28.43 -25.87 6.61
CA ALA A 70 29.79 -25.41 6.87
C ALA A 70 29.84 -23.89 7.07
N ILE A 71 29.17 -23.12 6.21
CA ILE A 71 29.02 -21.64 6.35
C ILE A 71 28.39 -21.30 7.70
N GLN A 72 27.26 -21.91 8.03
CA GLN A 72 26.56 -21.67 9.29
C GLN A 72 27.38 -22.02 10.52
N LYS A 73 28.11 -23.15 10.46
CA LYS A 73 28.98 -23.61 11.52
C LYS A 73 30.13 -22.64 11.72
N HIS A 74 30.82 -22.26 10.62
CA HIS A 74 31.94 -21.32 10.65
C HIS A 74 31.54 -20.00 11.31
N ALA A 75 30.42 -19.39 10.83
CA ALA A 75 29.95 -18.14 11.36
C ALA A 75 29.66 -18.20 12.87
N ARG A 76 29.02 -19.27 13.36
CA ARG A 76 28.66 -19.43 14.77
C ARG A 76 29.86 -19.72 15.66
N GLU A 77 30.79 -20.58 15.21
CA GLU A 77 31.96 -20.99 16.01
C GLU A 77 33.04 -19.90 16.10
N ASN A 78 33.15 -19.05 15.06
CA ASN A 78 34.14 -17.98 15.00
C ASN A 78 33.57 -16.58 15.28
N ASN A 79 32.26 -16.48 15.53
CA ASN A 79 31.55 -15.23 15.63
C ASN A 79 31.83 -14.32 14.41
N ASP A 80 31.87 -14.93 13.22
CA ASP A 80 32.19 -14.29 11.95
C ASP A 80 30.88 -13.83 11.26
N ALA A 81 30.74 -12.53 11.06
CA ALA A 81 29.59 -11.91 10.42
C ALA A 81 29.85 -11.58 8.93
N THR A 82 31.00 -12.00 8.39
CA THR A 82 31.33 -11.80 6.96
C THR A 82 30.24 -12.42 6.08
N LEU A 83 29.76 -11.69 5.09
CA LEU A 83 28.78 -12.18 4.13
C LEU A 83 29.41 -13.29 3.25
N PRO A 84 28.94 -14.54 3.33
CA PRO A 84 29.46 -15.61 2.50
C PRO A 84 28.87 -15.52 1.09
N HIS A 85 29.53 -16.18 0.13
CA HIS A 85 28.87 -16.58 -1.10
C HIS A 85 28.00 -17.80 -0.81
N TRP A 86 26.68 -17.63 -0.93
CA TRP A 86 25.74 -18.71 -0.70
C TRP A 86 25.67 -19.65 -1.92
N PRO A 87 25.69 -20.97 -1.74
CA PRO A 87 25.57 -21.89 -2.86
C PRO A 87 24.20 -21.75 -3.55
N MET A 88 24.21 -21.87 -4.87
CA MET A 88 23.02 -21.74 -5.72
C MET A 88 23.04 -22.80 -6.81
N ILE A 89 22.00 -23.63 -6.89
CA ILE A 89 21.86 -24.60 -7.98
C ILE A 89 21.24 -23.93 -9.21
N ILE A 90 21.95 -23.97 -10.34
CA ILE A 90 21.45 -23.59 -11.66
C ILE A 90 21.09 -24.85 -12.43
N PHE A 91 19.78 -25.09 -12.56
CA PHE A 91 19.25 -26.24 -13.30
C PHE A 91 18.93 -25.83 -14.73
N GLN A 92 19.67 -26.37 -15.69
CA GLN A 92 19.50 -26.14 -17.12
C GLN A 92 18.72 -27.28 -17.77
N CYS A 93 17.49 -26.98 -18.24
CA CYS A 93 16.66 -27.97 -18.90
C CYS A 93 15.93 -27.36 -20.12
N PRO A 94 15.46 -28.17 -21.07
CA PRO A 94 14.58 -27.67 -22.10
C PRO A 94 13.24 -27.24 -21.49
N LYS A 95 12.62 -26.20 -22.04
CA LYS A 95 11.26 -25.85 -21.68
C LYS A 95 10.33 -26.97 -22.10
N GLY A 96 9.44 -27.42 -21.18
CA GLY A 96 8.57 -28.56 -21.41
C GLY A 96 9.29 -29.91 -21.32
N TRP A 97 10.43 -29.99 -20.61
CA TRP A 97 11.15 -31.23 -20.36
C TRP A 97 10.23 -32.31 -19.80
N THR A 98 10.34 -33.53 -20.34
CA THR A 98 9.48 -34.70 -20.11
C THR A 98 8.10 -34.62 -20.78
N GLY A 99 7.76 -33.51 -21.42
CA GLY A 99 6.54 -33.38 -22.23
C GLY A 99 6.70 -33.89 -23.65
N PRO A 100 5.64 -33.74 -24.49
CA PRO A 100 5.70 -34.16 -25.88
C PRO A 100 6.79 -33.37 -26.63
N LYS A 101 7.53 -34.10 -27.48
CA LYS A 101 8.62 -33.50 -28.26
C LYS A 101 8.11 -32.63 -29.40
N LYS A 102 6.98 -33.01 -30.01
CA LYS A 102 6.38 -32.35 -31.19
C LYS A 102 4.87 -32.36 -31.09
N ASP A 103 4.22 -31.42 -31.74
CA ASP A 103 2.77 -31.42 -31.97
C ASP A 103 2.40 -32.39 -33.13
N LEU A 104 1.10 -32.53 -33.44
CA LEU A 104 0.58 -33.39 -34.51
C LEU A 104 1.06 -32.95 -35.91
N ASP A 105 1.40 -31.66 -36.08
CA ASP A 105 1.93 -31.11 -37.32
C ASP A 105 3.46 -31.29 -37.45
N GLY A 106 4.10 -31.86 -36.44
CA GLY A 106 5.55 -32.08 -36.39
C GLY A 106 6.36 -30.89 -35.92
N ASN A 107 5.74 -29.81 -35.45
CA ASN A 107 6.45 -28.67 -34.90
C ASN A 107 7.01 -28.98 -33.49
N PRO A 108 8.19 -28.48 -33.12
CA PRO A 108 8.75 -28.74 -31.81
C PRO A 108 7.91 -28.06 -30.71
N ILE A 109 7.52 -28.85 -29.71
CA ILE A 109 6.93 -28.37 -28.45
C ILE A 109 8.05 -28.19 -27.42
N GLU A 110 8.71 -29.26 -27.04
CA GLU A 110 9.82 -29.21 -26.13
C GLU A 110 10.99 -28.35 -26.67
N ASN A 111 11.67 -27.66 -25.77
CA ASN A 111 12.72 -26.70 -26.07
C ASN A 111 12.26 -25.57 -27.02
N SER A 112 11.01 -25.21 -26.95
CA SER A 112 10.42 -24.13 -27.70
C SER A 112 9.43 -23.30 -26.87
N PHE A 113 8.98 -22.16 -27.38
CA PHE A 113 7.93 -21.36 -26.75
C PHE A 113 6.57 -22.08 -26.69
N ARG A 114 6.33 -23.07 -27.58
CA ARG A 114 5.06 -23.85 -27.65
C ARG A 114 4.80 -24.70 -26.40
N ALA A 115 5.83 -25.00 -25.63
CA ALA A 115 5.67 -25.65 -24.32
C ALA A 115 5.12 -24.72 -23.21
N HIS A 116 4.68 -23.50 -23.56
CA HIS A 116 4.10 -22.58 -22.57
C HIS A 116 2.60 -22.86 -22.39
N GLN A 117 2.16 -22.93 -21.13
CA GLN A 117 0.76 -23.13 -20.67
C GLN A 117 0.14 -24.48 -21.12
N ILE A 118 -0.39 -24.55 -22.34
CA ILE A 118 -1.13 -25.73 -22.86
C ILE A 118 -0.37 -26.28 -24.06
N PRO A 119 0.57 -27.20 -23.86
CA PRO A 119 1.36 -27.77 -24.97
C PRO A 119 0.53 -28.65 -25.92
N ILE A 120 -0.57 -29.22 -25.44
CA ILE A 120 -1.53 -30.03 -26.25
C ILE A 120 -2.91 -29.41 -26.09
N PRO A 121 -3.42 -28.64 -27.06
CA PRO A 121 -4.75 -28.05 -27.01
C PRO A 121 -5.80 -29.07 -27.41
N VAL A 122 -6.54 -29.61 -26.45
CA VAL A 122 -7.64 -30.58 -26.74
C VAL A 122 -8.95 -29.81 -26.86
N ALA A 123 -9.52 -29.72 -28.06
CA ALA A 123 -10.84 -29.17 -28.29
C ALA A 123 -11.93 -30.27 -28.14
N GLN A 124 -13.18 -29.84 -28.00
CA GLN A 124 -14.30 -30.80 -27.91
C GLN A 124 -14.40 -31.66 -29.17
N GLY A 125 -14.32 -32.98 -29.02
CA GLY A 125 -14.37 -33.96 -30.11
C GLY A 125 -13.04 -34.19 -30.82
N ASP A 126 -11.96 -33.57 -30.34
CA ASP A 126 -10.61 -33.75 -30.87
C ASP A 126 -9.94 -34.97 -30.21
N MET A 127 -10.13 -36.13 -30.82
CA MET A 127 -9.61 -37.37 -30.28
C MET A 127 -8.09 -37.52 -30.48
N GLU A 128 -7.52 -36.97 -31.56
CA GLU A 128 -6.09 -37.10 -31.83
C GLU A 128 -5.24 -36.38 -30.78
N HIS A 129 -5.60 -35.14 -30.39
CA HIS A 129 -4.96 -34.45 -29.30
C HIS A 129 -5.28 -35.07 -27.93
N ALA A 130 -6.47 -35.63 -27.73
CA ALA A 130 -6.82 -36.34 -26.50
C ALA A 130 -5.96 -37.60 -26.31
N ASP A 131 -5.75 -38.38 -27.36
CA ASP A 131 -4.88 -39.58 -27.36
C ASP A 131 -3.43 -39.15 -27.06
N MET A 132 -2.94 -38.12 -27.74
CA MET A 132 -1.58 -37.58 -27.47
C MET A 132 -1.41 -37.12 -26.04
N LEU A 133 -2.42 -36.48 -25.45
CA LEU A 133 -2.41 -36.08 -24.04
C LEU A 133 -2.40 -37.29 -23.10
N THR A 134 -3.19 -38.30 -23.42
CA THR A 134 -3.26 -39.56 -22.67
C THR A 134 -1.91 -40.26 -22.67
N ASP A 135 -1.31 -40.47 -23.86
CA ASP A 135 0.01 -41.04 -24.00
C ASP A 135 1.08 -40.32 -23.17
N TRP A 136 1.02 -38.98 -23.16
CA TRP A 136 1.93 -38.21 -22.35
C TRP A 136 1.72 -38.43 -20.85
N LEU A 137 0.49 -38.40 -20.36
CA LEU A 137 0.18 -38.61 -18.94
C LEU A 137 0.52 -40.03 -18.49
N GLU A 138 0.23 -41.04 -19.33
CA GLU A 138 0.56 -42.44 -19.07
C GLU A 138 2.08 -42.71 -19.07
N SER A 139 2.86 -41.89 -19.79
CA SER A 139 4.33 -42.01 -19.80
C SER A 139 4.95 -41.82 -18.41
N TYR A 140 4.26 -41.15 -17.50
CA TYR A 140 4.67 -40.99 -16.08
C TYR A 140 4.33 -42.20 -15.20
N LYS A 141 3.67 -43.23 -15.77
CA LYS A 141 3.32 -44.49 -15.07
C LYS A 141 2.61 -44.26 -13.74
N PRO A 142 1.47 -43.55 -13.73
CA PRO A 142 0.74 -43.26 -12.51
C PRO A 142 0.37 -44.51 -11.70
N GLU A 143 0.22 -45.64 -12.37
CA GLU A 143 -0.06 -46.96 -11.76
C GLU A 143 1.09 -47.46 -10.85
N GLU A 144 2.30 -46.95 -11.01
CA GLU A 144 3.42 -47.23 -10.08
C GLU A 144 3.32 -46.46 -8.76
N LEU A 145 2.62 -45.30 -8.77
CA LEU A 145 2.53 -44.34 -7.67
C LEU A 145 1.18 -44.38 -6.95
N PHE A 146 0.09 -44.75 -7.64
CA PHE A 146 -1.26 -44.72 -7.11
C PHE A 146 -1.97 -46.08 -7.26
N ASN A 147 -2.89 -46.34 -6.34
CA ASN A 147 -3.80 -47.48 -6.40
C ASN A 147 -4.97 -47.18 -7.35
N GLU A 148 -5.76 -48.20 -7.70
CA GLU A 148 -6.94 -48.07 -8.59
C GLU A 148 -7.99 -47.09 -8.05
N ASP A 149 -8.09 -46.91 -6.75
CA ASP A 149 -8.97 -45.96 -6.10
C ASP A 149 -8.41 -44.52 -6.03
N GLY A 150 -7.24 -44.28 -6.63
CA GLY A 150 -6.53 -42.98 -6.62
C GLY A 150 -5.76 -42.69 -5.31
N SER A 151 -5.77 -43.58 -4.34
CA SER A 151 -4.96 -43.40 -3.12
C SER A 151 -3.47 -43.60 -3.42
N PRO A 152 -2.55 -42.83 -2.76
CA PRO A 152 -1.12 -42.99 -2.99
C PRO A 152 -0.59 -44.31 -2.42
N LYS A 153 0.31 -44.96 -3.17
CA LYS A 153 1.02 -46.15 -2.71
C LYS A 153 2.06 -45.80 -1.63
N GLU A 154 2.54 -46.83 -0.95
CA GLU A 154 3.52 -46.72 0.15
C GLU A 154 4.77 -45.93 -0.24
N ILE A 155 5.31 -46.15 -1.44
CA ILE A 155 6.48 -45.43 -1.97
C ILE A 155 6.27 -43.90 -1.99
N VAL A 156 5.05 -43.43 -2.28
CA VAL A 156 4.71 -42.00 -2.27
C VAL A 156 4.61 -41.51 -0.83
N THR A 157 3.90 -42.24 0.03
CA THR A 157 3.66 -41.81 1.41
C THR A 157 4.91 -41.88 2.28
N GLU A 158 5.84 -42.83 2.02
CA GLU A 158 7.12 -42.92 2.73
C GLU A 158 8.02 -41.73 2.42
N ASN A 159 8.05 -41.29 1.18
CA ASN A 159 8.90 -40.18 0.74
C ASN A 159 8.25 -38.81 0.88
N THR A 160 7.00 -38.73 1.35
CA THR A 160 6.33 -37.46 1.61
C THR A 160 6.73 -36.92 2.99
N ALA A 161 6.96 -35.59 3.07
CA ALA A 161 7.24 -34.92 4.33
C ALA A 161 6.12 -35.17 5.35
N LYS A 162 6.49 -35.50 6.61
CA LYS A 162 5.57 -35.86 7.69
C LYS A 162 5.66 -34.87 8.86
N GLY A 163 4.57 -34.76 9.63
CA GLY A 163 4.50 -33.91 10.82
C GLY A 163 4.91 -32.46 10.53
N ASP A 164 5.81 -31.93 11.32
CA ASP A 164 6.28 -30.53 11.24
C ASP A 164 7.20 -30.25 10.04
N HIS A 165 7.63 -31.28 9.31
CA HIS A 165 8.36 -31.11 8.05
C HIS A 165 7.45 -30.76 6.86
N ARG A 166 6.14 -30.91 7.00
CA ARG A 166 5.20 -30.47 5.95
C ARG A 166 5.17 -28.94 5.88
N MET A 167 5.19 -28.38 4.67
CA MET A 167 5.15 -26.93 4.47
C MET A 167 3.98 -26.27 5.22
N ALA A 168 2.80 -26.87 5.16
CA ALA A 168 1.60 -26.37 5.85
C ALA A 168 1.69 -26.41 7.38
N MET A 169 2.63 -27.15 7.96
CA MET A 169 2.86 -27.25 9.40
C MET A 169 4.04 -26.39 9.88
N ASN A 170 4.78 -25.78 8.96
CA ASN A 170 5.89 -24.91 9.33
C ASN A 170 5.33 -23.60 9.94
N PRO A 171 5.72 -23.24 11.18
CA PRO A 171 5.21 -22.03 11.83
C PRO A 171 5.55 -20.73 11.12
N ILE A 172 6.56 -20.72 10.26
CA ILE A 172 6.97 -19.52 9.52
C ILE A 172 6.16 -19.33 8.24
N THR A 173 5.84 -20.43 7.54
CA THR A 173 5.15 -20.38 6.23
C THR A 173 3.64 -20.61 6.31
N ASN A 174 3.09 -20.73 7.40
CA ASN A 174 1.92 -21.30 7.87
C ASN A 174 0.62 -20.66 7.51
N GLY A 175 -0.19 -21.38 6.98
CA GLY A 175 -1.58 -21.05 6.96
C GLY A 175 -2.36 -21.35 8.25
N GLY A 176 -1.78 -21.89 9.30
CA GLY A 176 -2.52 -22.43 10.40
C GLY A 176 -2.06 -22.00 11.81
N LEU A 177 -1.08 -21.12 11.96
CA LEU A 177 -0.65 -20.62 13.26
C LEU A 177 -1.14 -19.20 13.52
N ASP A 178 -1.34 -18.91 14.80
CA ASP A 178 -1.73 -17.58 15.25
C ASP A 178 -0.72 -16.51 14.79
N PRO A 179 -1.20 -15.32 14.40
CA PRO A 179 -0.35 -14.17 14.17
C PRO A 179 0.51 -13.88 15.39
N LYS A 180 1.71 -13.38 15.19
CA LYS A 180 2.56 -12.94 16.30
C LYS A 180 1.84 -11.83 17.06
N ARG A 181 1.94 -11.90 18.39
CA ARG A 181 1.36 -10.85 19.23
C ARG A 181 2.06 -9.53 18.94
N LEU A 182 1.28 -8.46 18.74
CA LEU A 182 1.76 -7.09 18.68
C LEU A 182 1.46 -6.40 20.02
N ASN A 183 2.51 -5.95 20.70
CA ASN A 183 2.39 -5.16 21.92
C ASN A 183 2.40 -3.68 21.51
N LEU A 184 1.32 -2.97 21.81
CA LEU A 184 1.19 -1.56 21.47
C LEU A 184 1.29 -0.71 22.75
N PRO A 185 2.05 0.40 22.73
CA PRO A 185 1.98 1.39 23.78
C PRO A 185 0.63 2.13 23.72
N ASP A 186 0.25 2.77 24.79
CA ASP A 186 -0.92 3.65 24.76
C ASP A 186 -0.61 4.89 23.90
N TYR A 187 -1.17 4.97 22.69
CA TYR A 187 -0.94 6.03 21.73
C TYR A 187 -1.29 7.44 22.27
N ARG A 188 -2.19 7.52 23.27
CA ARG A 188 -2.56 8.80 23.91
C ARG A 188 -1.40 9.47 24.66
N LYS A 189 -0.34 8.73 24.97
CA LYS A 189 0.88 9.29 25.58
C LYS A 189 1.68 10.14 24.61
N PHE A 190 1.48 9.97 23.31
CA PHE A 190 2.14 10.73 22.24
C PHE A 190 1.28 11.90 21.75
N ALA A 191 0.08 12.06 22.30
CA ALA A 191 -0.85 13.08 21.87
C ALA A 191 -0.32 14.49 22.09
N LEU A 192 -0.51 15.32 21.10
CA LEU A 192 -0.30 16.76 21.21
C LEU A 192 -1.39 17.37 22.10
N LYS A 193 -0.97 18.30 22.95
CA LYS A 193 -1.86 19.04 23.86
C LYS A 193 -1.86 20.51 23.46
N PHE A 194 -3.03 21.07 23.31
CA PHE A 194 -3.24 22.48 23.00
C PHE A 194 -4.58 22.97 23.58
N ASP A 195 -4.66 24.25 23.86
CA ASP A 195 -5.85 24.83 24.52
C ASP A 195 -6.96 25.17 23.53
N LYS A 196 -6.61 25.42 22.26
CA LYS A 196 -7.55 25.82 21.20
C LYS A 196 -7.21 25.13 19.88
N PRO A 197 -8.21 24.73 19.09
CA PRO A 197 -7.99 24.25 17.72
C PRO A 197 -7.16 25.24 16.91
N GLY A 198 -6.15 24.74 16.20
CA GLY A 198 -5.27 25.54 15.34
C GLY A 198 -4.18 26.34 16.03
N SER A 199 -4.05 26.28 17.37
CA SER A 199 -3.08 27.08 18.12
C SER A 199 -1.66 26.50 18.17
N VAL A 200 -1.47 25.28 17.69
CA VAL A 200 -0.19 24.58 17.63
C VAL A 200 -0.01 24.02 16.22
N GLU A 201 1.20 24.08 15.71
CA GLU A 201 1.61 23.39 14.47
C GLU A 201 2.48 22.18 14.79
N ALA A 202 2.31 21.12 14.02
CA ALA A 202 3.14 19.93 14.10
C ALA A 202 3.28 19.25 12.73
N GLN A 203 4.27 18.37 12.61
CA GLN A 203 4.46 17.47 11.49
C GLN A 203 3.91 16.09 11.89
N ASP A 204 2.81 15.66 11.30
CA ASP A 204 2.09 14.45 11.72
C ASP A 204 2.99 13.22 11.71
N MET A 205 3.78 13.04 10.65
CA MET A 205 4.70 11.90 10.52
C MET A 205 5.86 11.95 11.53
N VAL A 206 6.32 13.13 11.98
CA VAL A 206 7.34 13.23 13.05
C VAL A 206 6.80 12.70 14.38
N GLU A 207 5.59 13.10 14.72
CA GLU A 207 4.96 12.67 15.97
C GLU A 207 4.57 11.19 15.93
N TRP A 208 4.07 10.71 14.80
CA TRP A 208 3.74 9.30 14.62
C TRP A 208 5.00 8.41 14.66
N ALA A 209 6.14 8.87 14.14
CA ALA A 209 7.41 8.14 14.21
C ALA A 209 7.85 7.85 15.66
N LYS A 210 7.55 8.74 16.61
CA LYS A 210 7.80 8.48 18.04
C LYS A 210 6.96 7.32 18.58
N TYR A 211 5.70 7.24 18.17
CA TYR A 211 4.83 6.11 18.51
C TYR A 211 5.33 4.80 17.88
N LEU A 212 5.70 4.83 16.60
CA LEU A 212 6.21 3.66 15.88
C LEU A 212 7.53 3.15 16.46
N ASP A 213 8.39 4.03 16.94
CA ASP A 213 9.63 3.68 17.63
C ASP A 213 9.35 2.87 18.90
N GLU A 214 8.40 3.31 19.73
CA GLU A 214 8.00 2.53 20.91
C GLU A 214 7.31 1.21 20.54
N VAL A 215 6.53 1.16 19.46
CA VAL A 215 6.00 -0.09 18.92
C VAL A 215 7.14 -1.04 18.55
N ALA A 216 8.17 -0.55 17.87
CA ALA A 216 9.32 -1.35 17.47
C ALA A 216 10.12 -1.85 18.69
N LYS A 217 10.35 -1.02 19.70
CA LYS A 217 10.99 -1.39 20.97
C LYS A 217 10.24 -2.52 21.70
N LEU A 218 8.92 -2.46 21.72
CA LEU A 218 8.08 -3.50 22.34
C LEU A 218 7.99 -4.79 21.51
N ASN A 219 8.40 -4.75 20.22
CA ASN A 219 8.27 -5.86 19.28
C ASN A 219 9.56 -6.04 18.44
N PRO A 220 10.73 -6.28 19.07
CA PRO A 220 12.03 -6.20 18.42
C PRO A 220 12.25 -7.23 17.29
N THR A 221 11.45 -8.28 17.21
CA THR A 221 11.57 -9.35 16.20
C THR A 221 10.34 -9.50 15.31
N THR A 222 9.27 -8.75 15.59
CA THR A 222 7.96 -8.97 14.95
C THR A 222 7.35 -7.71 14.35
N PHE A 223 8.06 -6.57 14.39
CA PHE A 223 7.62 -5.31 13.79
C PHE A 223 8.74 -4.70 12.94
N ARG A 224 8.42 -4.23 11.72
CA ARG A 224 9.33 -3.53 10.81
C ARG A 224 8.64 -2.40 10.05
N GLY A 225 9.43 -1.39 9.69
CA GLY A 225 9.09 -0.40 8.67
C GLY A 225 9.77 -0.73 7.34
N PHE A 226 9.11 -0.37 6.23
CA PHE A 226 9.63 -0.51 4.86
C PHE A 226 9.47 0.81 4.11
N GLY A 227 10.44 1.16 3.28
CA GLY A 227 10.42 2.37 2.46
C GLY A 227 11.48 2.38 1.37
N PRO A 228 11.22 3.03 0.21
CA PRO A 228 12.11 3.05 -0.95
C PRO A 228 13.09 4.23 -0.86
N ASP A 229 14.06 4.21 0.08
CA ASP A 229 15.01 5.31 0.35
C ASP A 229 14.35 6.65 0.74
N GLU A 230 13.11 6.58 1.20
CA GLU A 230 12.29 7.76 1.52
C GLU A 230 12.01 7.92 3.02
N SER A 231 12.44 7.01 3.88
CA SER A 231 12.09 7.00 5.29
C SER A 231 12.49 8.30 6.01
N LYS A 232 13.64 8.88 5.67
CA LYS A 232 14.09 10.18 6.21
C LYS A 232 13.22 11.32 5.68
N SER A 233 12.92 11.34 4.38
CA SER A 233 12.07 12.38 3.78
C SER A 233 10.61 12.27 4.25
N ASN A 234 10.15 11.08 4.59
CA ASN A 234 8.84 10.81 5.21
C ASN A 234 8.80 11.10 6.71
N ARG A 235 9.84 11.75 7.24
CA ARG A 235 9.93 12.24 8.64
C ARG A 235 9.97 11.13 9.71
N LEU A 236 10.38 9.93 9.37
CA LEU A 236 10.52 8.82 10.32
C LEU A 236 11.80 8.92 11.17
N PHE A 237 12.23 10.14 11.54
CA PHE A 237 13.51 10.42 12.17
C PHE A 237 13.73 9.60 13.44
N GLN A 238 12.81 9.66 14.40
CA GLN A 238 12.97 8.95 15.68
C GLN A 238 13.09 7.44 15.49
N LEU A 239 12.29 6.87 14.59
CA LEU A 239 12.35 5.44 14.26
C LEU A 239 13.72 5.08 13.65
N LEU A 240 14.27 5.91 12.76
CA LEU A 240 15.58 5.67 12.16
C LEU A 240 16.70 5.84 13.17
N ASP A 241 16.62 6.84 14.05
CA ASP A 241 17.67 7.14 15.04
C ASP A 241 17.80 6.03 16.07
N ASP A 242 16.70 5.43 16.51
CA ASP A 242 16.70 4.40 17.55
C ASP A 242 16.76 2.98 16.96
N GLN A 243 16.00 2.69 15.91
CA GLN A 243 15.83 1.34 15.36
C GLN A 243 16.75 1.01 14.19
N LYS A 244 17.37 1.99 13.56
CA LYS A 244 18.32 1.89 12.46
C LYS A 244 17.72 1.29 11.17
N ARG A 245 18.35 1.60 10.03
CA ARG A 245 18.19 0.88 8.78
C ARG A 245 18.91 -0.45 8.86
N GLN A 246 18.32 -1.49 8.29
CA GLN A 246 19.04 -2.77 8.13
C GLN A 246 20.15 -2.61 7.10
N TRP A 247 21.38 -2.87 7.51
CA TRP A 247 22.56 -2.80 6.67
C TRP A 247 23.55 -3.90 7.08
N GLU A 248 23.68 -4.89 6.23
CA GLU A 248 24.53 -6.07 6.51
C GLU A 248 25.97 -5.95 5.97
N PRO A 249 26.25 -5.17 4.88
CA PRO A 249 27.62 -5.02 4.39
C PRO A 249 28.56 -4.43 5.45
N GLU A 250 29.81 -4.93 5.48
CA GLU A 250 30.83 -4.44 6.43
C GLU A 250 31.38 -3.06 6.08
N VAL A 251 31.21 -2.63 4.82
CA VAL A 251 31.71 -1.34 4.35
C VAL A 251 30.79 -0.23 4.83
N HIS A 252 31.36 0.69 5.60
CA HIS A 252 30.71 1.91 6.09
C HIS A 252 31.53 3.11 5.65
N GLU A 253 30.85 4.13 5.16
CA GLU A 253 31.45 5.40 4.77
C GLU A 253 31.28 6.45 5.91
N PRO A 254 32.14 7.48 5.98
CA PRO A 254 32.11 8.46 7.09
C PRO A 254 30.79 9.22 7.26
N ASN A 255 29.97 9.29 6.22
CA ASN A 255 28.70 10.01 6.23
C ASN A 255 27.47 9.09 6.28
N ASP A 256 27.69 7.80 6.49
CA ASP A 256 26.59 6.85 6.68
C ASP A 256 25.88 7.11 7.99
N GLU A 257 24.56 7.15 7.94
CA GLU A 257 23.72 7.45 9.11
C GLU A 257 22.74 6.30 9.37
N ASN A 258 22.58 5.97 10.65
CA ASN A 258 21.52 5.07 11.11
C ASN A 258 21.54 3.68 10.48
N LEU A 259 22.72 3.10 10.30
CA LEU A 259 22.90 1.76 9.74
C LEU A 259 23.22 0.74 10.85
N ALA A 260 22.64 -0.46 10.77
CA ALA A 260 22.99 -1.60 11.61
C ALA A 260 22.52 -2.93 10.98
N PRO A 261 23.25 -4.04 11.17
CA PRO A 261 22.81 -5.37 10.68
C PRO A 261 21.46 -5.80 11.25
N SER A 262 21.13 -5.39 12.47
CA SER A 262 19.85 -5.67 13.14
C SER A 262 18.80 -4.57 12.96
N GLY A 263 19.01 -3.62 12.04
CA GLY A 263 18.09 -2.51 11.81
C GLY A 263 16.65 -2.96 11.56
N ARG A 264 15.70 -2.17 12.04
CA ARG A 264 14.27 -2.50 11.99
C ARG A 264 13.54 -1.83 10.82
N VAL A 265 14.21 -0.95 10.10
CA VAL A 265 13.68 -0.32 8.89
C VAL A 265 14.43 -0.87 7.69
N ILE A 266 13.71 -1.44 6.75
CA ILE A 266 14.23 -1.76 5.42
C ILE A 266 13.92 -0.53 4.56
N ASP A 267 14.94 0.31 4.41
CA ASP A 267 14.90 1.52 3.58
C ASP A 267 15.68 1.20 2.31
N SER A 268 14.99 0.60 1.36
CA SER A 268 15.61 -0.05 0.20
C SER A 268 16.01 0.98 -0.88
N GLN A 269 16.32 0.51 -2.05
CA GLN A 269 16.43 1.34 -3.25
C GLN A 269 15.05 1.89 -3.65
N LEU A 270 15.00 2.86 -4.58
CA LEU A 270 13.76 3.42 -5.12
C LEU A 270 12.96 2.34 -5.88
N SER A 271 12.23 1.54 -5.14
CA SER A 271 11.49 0.38 -5.63
C SER A 271 10.30 0.07 -4.72
N GLU A 272 9.23 0.83 -4.85
CA GLU A 272 8.01 0.72 -4.03
C GLU A 272 7.41 -0.69 -4.07
N HIS A 273 7.44 -1.33 -5.24
CA HIS A 273 6.91 -2.70 -5.39
C HIS A 273 7.76 -3.74 -4.65
N GLN A 274 9.08 -3.50 -4.46
CA GLN A 274 9.93 -4.37 -3.65
C GLN A 274 9.59 -4.24 -2.17
N ASP A 275 9.42 -3.01 -1.68
CA ASP A 275 9.12 -2.74 -0.27
C ASP A 275 7.72 -3.19 0.12
N GLU A 276 6.74 -2.99 -0.76
CA GLU A 276 5.41 -3.56 -0.57
C GLU A 276 5.46 -5.10 -0.52
N GLY A 277 6.19 -5.73 -1.46
CA GLY A 277 6.38 -7.17 -1.48
C GLY A 277 7.10 -7.71 -0.23
N PHE A 278 8.05 -6.96 0.33
CA PHE A 278 8.67 -7.30 1.62
C PHE A 278 7.66 -7.22 2.76
N LEU A 279 6.83 -6.16 2.83
CA LEU A 279 5.79 -6.06 3.83
C LEU A 279 4.77 -7.18 3.68
N GLU A 280 4.30 -7.48 2.45
CA GLU A 280 3.38 -8.58 2.17
C GLU A 280 3.94 -9.91 2.70
N GLY A 281 5.17 -10.26 2.32
CA GLY A 281 5.85 -11.46 2.84
C GLY A 281 5.97 -11.46 4.37
N TYR A 282 6.22 -10.31 4.97
CA TYR A 282 6.37 -10.17 6.41
C TYR A 282 5.06 -10.41 7.17
N VAL A 283 3.94 -9.82 6.70
CA VAL A 283 2.62 -10.03 7.32
C VAL A 283 2.10 -11.45 7.11
N LEU A 284 2.42 -12.09 5.97
CA LEU A 284 2.07 -13.49 5.70
C LEU A 284 2.72 -14.47 6.68
N THR A 285 3.83 -14.08 7.33
CA THR A 285 4.46 -14.86 8.41
C THR A 285 3.91 -14.54 9.81
N GLY A 286 2.81 -13.81 9.89
CA GLY A 286 2.15 -13.40 11.14
C GLY A 286 2.81 -12.21 11.84
N ARG A 287 3.78 -11.53 11.21
CA ARG A 287 4.45 -10.34 11.73
C ARG A 287 3.72 -9.07 11.31
N HIS A 288 4.10 -7.94 11.88
CA HIS A 288 3.44 -6.66 11.70
C HIS A 288 4.40 -5.62 11.13
N GLY A 289 3.87 -4.68 10.37
CA GLY A 289 4.67 -3.60 9.81
C GLY A 289 3.86 -2.58 9.05
N PHE A 290 4.56 -1.68 8.43
CA PHE A 290 4.01 -0.68 7.53
C PHE A 290 5.00 -0.43 6.38
N PHE A 291 4.48 0.01 5.25
CA PHE A 291 5.22 0.52 4.11
C PHE A 291 4.84 1.98 3.89
N ALA A 292 5.84 2.87 3.81
CA ALA A 292 5.62 4.30 3.63
C ALA A 292 6.34 4.80 2.38
N THR A 293 5.60 5.47 1.49
CA THR A 293 6.11 6.16 0.31
C THR A 293 5.30 7.42 0.01
N TYR A 294 5.67 8.19 -1.00
CA TYR A 294 4.90 9.33 -1.46
C TYR A 294 3.57 8.88 -2.08
N GLU A 295 2.51 9.65 -1.89
CA GLU A 295 1.16 9.30 -2.35
C GLU A 295 1.12 8.96 -3.84
N ALA A 296 1.76 9.78 -4.68
CA ALA A 296 1.77 9.57 -6.14
C ALA A 296 2.35 8.21 -6.54
N PHE A 297 3.27 7.67 -5.76
CA PHE A 297 3.90 6.37 -6.04
C PHE A 297 3.09 5.19 -5.52
N GLY A 298 1.99 5.43 -4.84
CA GLY A 298 0.98 4.40 -4.56
C GLY A 298 0.49 3.70 -5.84
N ARG A 299 0.51 4.40 -6.98
CA ARG A 299 0.18 3.82 -8.29
C ARG A 299 1.16 2.73 -8.74
N VAL A 300 2.40 2.75 -8.28
CA VAL A 300 3.40 1.72 -8.57
C VAL A 300 3.01 0.38 -7.94
N VAL A 301 2.39 0.41 -6.74
CA VAL A 301 2.02 -0.78 -5.97
C VAL A 301 0.54 -1.18 -6.08
N ASP A 302 -0.27 -0.46 -6.81
CA ASP A 302 -1.72 -0.69 -6.86
C ASP A 302 -2.07 -2.12 -7.34
N SER A 303 -1.33 -2.66 -8.30
CA SER A 303 -1.53 -4.03 -8.78
C SER A 303 -1.21 -5.07 -7.68
N MET A 304 -0.17 -4.84 -6.89
CA MET A 304 0.23 -5.72 -5.79
C MET A 304 -0.80 -5.68 -4.67
N LEU A 305 -1.20 -4.49 -4.23
CA LEU A 305 -2.29 -4.32 -3.25
C LEU A 305 -3.58 -5.00 -3.70
N THR A 306 -3.92 -4.88 -5.00
CA THR A 306 -5.08 -5.57 -5.58
C THR A 306 -4.94 -7.09 -5.54
N GLN A 307 -3.74 -7.62 -5.81
CA GLN A 307 -3.48 -9.07 -5.71
C GLN A 307 -3.53 -9.55 -4.27
N HIS A 308 -2.92 -8.81 -3.34
CA HIS A 308 -3.01 -9.11 -1.90
C HIS A 308 -4.47 -9.12 -1.41
N MET A 309 -5.29 -8.15 -1.81
CA MET A 309 -6.72 -8.13 -1.52
C MET A 309 -7.45 -9.38 -2.03
N LYS A 310 -7.16 -9.80 -3.27
CA LYS A 310 -7.75 -11.03 -3.86
C LYS A 310 -7.30 -12.28 -3.10
N TRP A 311 -6.04 -12.31 -2.69
CA TRP A 311 -5.50 -13.38 -1.88
C TRP A 311 -6.17 -13.43 -0.50
N LEU A 312 -6.28 -12.29 0.22
CA LEU A 312 -6.98 -12.20 1.51
C LEU A 312 -8.42 -12.71 1.40
N ARG A 313 -9.15 -12.33 0.34
CA ARG A 313 -10.50 -12.83 0.10
C ARG A 313 -10.53 -14.36 0.07
N LYS A 314 -9.57 -14.99 -0.64
CA LYS A 314 -9.50 -16.45 -0.74
C LYS A 314 -9.01 -17.09 0.56
N ALA A 315 -8.09 -16.45 1.26
CA ALA A 315 -7.62 -16.92 2.57
C ALA A 315 -8.76 -16.97 3.60
N LYS A 316 -9.62 -15.96 3.63
CA LYS A 316 -10.81 -15.90 4.53
C LYS A 316 -11.83 -17.03 4.28
N GLU A 317 -11.87 -17.61 3.10
CA GLU A 317 -12.72 -18.77 2.79
C GLU A 317 -12.20 -20.08 3.43
N GLN A 318 -10.96 -20.09 3.95
CA GLN A 318 -10.32 -21.29 4.49
C GLN A 318 -10.53 -21.38 6.01
N TYR A 319 -11.45 -22.24 6.44
CA TYR A 319 -11.87 -22.40 7.85
C TYR A 319 -10.74 -22.79 8.82
N TRP A 320 -9.62 -23.30 8.30
CA TRP A 320 -8.47 -23.77 9.09
C TRP A 320 -7.37 -22.72 9.25
N ARG A 321 -7.50 -21.56 8.60
CA ARG A 321 -6.53 -20.47 8.70
C ARG A 321 -6.86 -19.54 9.86
N HIS A 322 -5.80 -19.03 10.49
CA HIS A 322 -5.90 -17.91 11.45
C HIS A 322 -5.84 -16.57 10.70
N ASP A 323 -6.34 -15.53 11.34
CA ASP A 323 -6.34 -14.18 10.80
C ASP A 323 -4.91 -13.66 10.61
N TYR A 324 -4.68 -12.98 9.50
CA TYR A 324 -3.40 -12.32 9.23
C TYR A 324 -3.36 -10.88 9.76
N PRO A 325 -2.17 -10.37 10.16
CA PRO A 325 -1.98 -8.94 10.37
C PRO A 325 -2.38 -8.13 9.14
N SER A 326 -2.87 -6.91 9.36
CA SER A 326 -3.16 -5.96 8.28
C SER A 326 -1.91 -5.58 7.51
N LEU A 327 -2.06 -5.35 6.20
CA LEU A 327 -1.07 -4.65 5.39
C LEU A 327 -1.34 -3.16 5.50
N ASN A 328 -0.36 -2.40 6.04
CA ASN A 328 -0.53 -0.98 6.29
C ASN A 328 0.32 -0.17 5.31
N PHE A 329 -0.34 0.46 4.35
CA PHE A 329 0.25 1.36 3.38
C PHE A 329 0.08 2.81 3.84
N VAL A 330 1.17 3.56 3.92
CA VAL A 330 1.19 4.95 4.39
C VAL A 330 1.62 5.85 3.24
N ALA A 331 0.65 6.55 2.68
CA ALA A 331 0.83 7.53 1.61
C ALA A 331 1.16 8.89 2.22
N THR A 332 2.41 9.30 2.09
CA THR A 332 2.90 10.61 2.56
C THR A 332 3.08 11.57 1.39
N SER A 333 3.56 12.78 1.64
CA SER A 333 3.77 13.76 0.57
C SER A 333 2.52 13.91 -0.30
N THR A 334 1.42 14.20 0.38
CA THR A 334 0.08 14.25 -0.22
C THR A 334 0.01 15.25 -1.39
N VAL A 335 -0.90 15.03 -2.32
CA VAL A 335 -0.98 15.76 -3.59
C VAL A 335 -0.91 17.30 -3.41
N PHE A 336 -1.62 17.84 -2.42
CA PHE A 336 -1.64 19.28 -2.14
C PHE A 336 -0.39 19.80 -1.40
N GLN A 337 0.59 18.93 -1.09
CA GLN A 337 1.88 19.29 -0.50
C GLN A 337 3.06 19.06 -1.47
N GLN A 338 2.77 18.81 -2.75
CA GLN A 338 3.77 18.59 -3.79
C GLN A 338 3.92 19.78 -4.75
N ASP A 339 3.67 20.96 -4.24
CA ASP A 339 3.85 22.25 -4.93
C ASP A 339 5.27 22.45 -5.46
N HIS A 340 6.29 21.91 -4.80
CA HIS A 340 7.71 22.07 -5.13
C HIS A 340 8.27 20.97 -6.04
N ASN A 341 7.68 19.78 -6.07
CA ASN A 341 8.10 18.66 -6.92
C ASN A 341 7.36 18.62 -8.28
N GLY A 342 6.23 19.33 -8.39
CA GLY A 342 5.45 19.44 -9.61
C GLY A 342 4.62 18.18 -9.91
N TYR A 343 3.99 18.17 -11.06
CA TYR A 343 2.97 17.20 -11.50
C TYR A 343 3.41 15.73 -11.44
N THR A 344 4.70 15.41 -11.55
CA THR A 344 5.21 14.03 -11.46
C THR A 344 5.03 13.40 -10.08
N HIS A 345 4.76 14.21 -9.04
CA HIS A 345 4.56 13.80 -7.66
C HIS A 345 3.14 14.08 -7.17
N GLN A 346 2.21 14.33 -8.09
CA GLN A 346 0.84 14.76 -7.80
C GLN A 346 -0.16 13.76 -8.39
N ASP A 347 -0.47 12.69 -7.66
CA ASP A 347 -1.45 11.66 -8.08
C ASP A 347 -2.09 11.00 -6.84
N PRO A 348 -3.35 11.32 -6.49
CA PRO A 348 -4.10 10.65 -5.42
C PRO A 348 -4.88 9.42 -5.93
N GLY A 349 -4.62 8.95 -7.14
CA GLY A 349 -5.43 7.95 -7.85
C GLY A 349 -5.49 6.58 -7.20
N ILE A 350 -4.56 6.26 -6.29
CA ILE A 350 -4.61 4.99 -5.55
C ILE A 350 -5.92 4.82 -4.78
N LEU A 351 -6.47 5.89 -4.20
CA LEU A 351 -7.74 5.87 -3.47
C LEU A 351 -8.90 5.45 -4.37
N THR A 352 -9.06 6.14 -5.51
CA THR A 352 -10.11 5.80 -6.48
C THR A 352 -9.98 4.37 -6.98
N HIS A 353 -8.75 3.92 -7.28
CA HIS A 353 -8.51 2.57 -7.78
C HIS A 353 -8.91 1.49 -6.76
N LEU A 354 -8.55 1.66 -5.50
CA LEU A 354 -8.90 0.70 -4.44
C LEU A 354 -10.40 0.72 -4.13
N TYR A 355 -11.03 1.91 -4.10
CA TYR A 355 -12.48 2.05 -3.96
C TYR A 355 -13.25 1.29 -5.05
N GLU A 356 -12.83 1.38 -6.33
CA GLU A 356 -13.46 0.70 -7.46
C GLU A 356 -13.48 -0.83 -7.35
N LYS A 357 -12.65 -1.43 -6.51
CA LYS A 357 -12.69 -2.87 -6.22
C LYS A 357 -13.95 -3.27 -5.44
N ASN A 358 -14.66 -2.30 -4.86
CA ASN A 358 -15.88 -2.50 -4.10
C ASN A 358 -15.74 -3.59 -2.99
N ARG A 359 -14.65 -3.51 -2.24
CA ARG A 359 -14.32 -4.44 -1.14
C ARG A 359 -14.01 -3.70 0.17
N PRO A 360 -14.98 -2.93 0.70
CA PRO A 360 -14.79 -2.20 1.96
C PRO A 360 -14.66 -3.13 3.19
N ASP A 361 -14.83 -4.43 3.00
CA ASP A 361 -14.54 -5.46 4.00
C ASP A 361 -13.06 -5.86 4.05
N LEU A 362 -12.28 -5.46 3.05
CA LEU A 362 -10.86 -5.79 2.91
C LEU A 362 -9.96 -4.56 2.77
N VAL A 363 -10.50 -3.41 2.39
CA VAL A 363 -9.74 -2.18 2.16
C VAL A 363 -10.36 -1.04 2.97
N HIS A 364 -9.54 -0.33 3.72
CA HIS A 364 -9.89 0.87 4.46
C HIS A 364 -9.03 2.04 4.02
N GLU A 365 -9.63 3.20 3.81
CA GLU A 365 -8.94 4.42 3.39
C GLU A 365 -9.16 5.50 4.45
N TYR A 366 -8.08 5.83 5.15
CA TYR A 366 -8.06 6.79 6.24
C TYR A 366 -7.34 8.07 5.83
N LEU A 367 -7.98 9.19 6.03
CA LEU A 367 -7.45 10.52 5.74
C LEU A 367 -7.49 11.40 7.00
N PRO A 368 -6.57 11.15 7.95
CA PRO A 368 -6.49 11.94 9.18
C PRO A 368 -6.15 13.41 8.88
N SER A 369 -6.75 14.32 9.64
CA SER A 369 -6.63 15.77 9.43
C SER A 369 -5.58 16.43 10.32
N ASP A 370 -4.99 15.68 11.26
CA ASP A 370 -3.95 16.13 12.18
C ASP A 370 -3.23 14.96 12.87
N THR A 371 -2.22 15.27 13.66
CA THR A 371 -1.40 14.30 14.41
C THR A 371 -2.22 13.41 15.34
N ASN A 372 -3.13 13.99 16.13
CA ASN A 372 -3.91 13.21 17.10
C ASN A 372 -4.85 12.23 16.39
N THR A 373 -5.38 12.61 15.26
CA THR A 373 -6.20 11.74 14.42
C THR A 373 -5.33 10.64 13.78
N LEU A 374 -4.12 10.97 13.30
CA LEU A 374 -3.19 9.99 12.75
C LEU A 374 -2.76 8.96 13.82
N LEU A 375 -2.47 9.39 15.05
CA LEU A 375 -2.13 8.49 16.16
C LEU A 375 -3.27 7.48 16.43
N ALA A 376 -4.51 7.95 16.44
CA ALA A 376 -5.67 7.09 16.67
C ALA A 376 -5.93 6.14 15.50
N VAL A 377 -5.78 6.60 14.24
CA VAL A 377 -5.88 5.77 13.03
C VAL A 377 -4.77 4.74 12.99
N GLY A 378 -3.52 5.15 13.24
CA GLY A 378 -2.36 4.25 13.20
C GLY A 378 -2.43 3.14 14.23
N ASP A 379 -2.86 3.46 15.48
CA ASP A 379 -3.11 2.44 16.51
C ASP A 379 -4.21 1.46 16.10
N LYS A 380 -5.29 1.95 15.48
CA LYS A 380 -6.35 1.11 14.93
C LYS A 380 -5.82 0.23 13.80
N ALA A 381 -5.16 0.80 12.81
CA ALA A 381 -4.63 0.10 11.64
C ALA A 381 -3.68 -1.04 12.04
N LEU A 382 -2.80 -0.82 13.03
CA LEU A 382 -1.91 -1.86 13.55
C LEU A 382 -2.62 -2.98 14.31
N LYS A 383 -3.83 -2.74 14.80
CA LYS A 383 -4.69 -3.75 15.45
C LYS A 383 -5.54 -4.53 14.47
N ASP A 384 -5.85 -3.94 13.33
CA ASP A 384 -6.71 -4.55 12.32
C ASP A 384 -6.10 -5.83 11.75
N ARG A 385 -6.96 -6.70 11.25
CA ARG A 385 -6.60 -8.02 10.71
C ARG A 385 -7.25 -8.21 9.36
N GLU A 386 -6.60 -8.99 8.50
CA GLU A 386 -7.12 -9.45 7.21
C GLU A 386 -7.68 -8.33 6.33
N CYS A 387 -6.98 -7.20 6.33
CA CYS A 387 -7.34 -6.05 5.51
C CYS A 387 -6.08 -5.28 5.07
N ILE A 388 -6.28 -4.40 4.13
CA ILE A 388 -5.34 -3.37 3.70
C ILE A 388 -5.82 -2.06 4.29
N ASN A 389 -4.96 -1.36 5.02
CA ASN A 389 -5.20 0.00 5.47
C ASN A 389 -4.35 0.95 4.64
N VAL A 390 -4.96 1.94 4.03
CA VAL A 390 -4.30 3.07 3.36
C VAL A 390 -4.45 4.29 4.26
N LEU A 391 -3.33 4.87 4.66
CA LEU A 391 -3.28 6.07 5.51
C LEU A 391 -2.67 7.20 4.68
N VAL A 392 -3.47 8.19 4.30
CA VAL A 392 -2.99 9.41 3.62
C VAL A 392 -2.69 10.46 4.68
N THR A 393 -1.44 10.88 4.80
CA THR A 393 -1.01 11.70 5.93
C THR A 393 0.02 12.76 5.59
N SER A 394 -0.04 13.88 6.28
CA SER A 394 0.85 15.02 6.13
C SER A 394 2.24 14.79 6.75
N LYS A 395 3.27 15.29 6.07
CA LYS A 395 4.63 15.40 6.63
C LYS A 395 5.10 16.84 6.82
N GLN A 396 4.29 17.82 6.44
CA GLN A 396 4.61 19.23 6.58
C GLN A 396 4.07 19.81 7.90
N PRO A 397 4.65 20.89 8.45
CA PRO A 397 4.09 21.57 9.60
C PRO A 397 2.69 22.11 9.28
N ARG A 398 1.70 21.71 10.07
CA ARG A 398 0.31 22.12 9.90
C ARG A 398 -0.39 22.33 11.24
N PRO A 399 -1.41 23.22 11.28
CA PRO A 399 -2.23 23.45 12.47
C PRO A 399 -2.89 22.17 12.96
N GLN A 400 -3.02 22.02 14.27
CA GLN A 400 -3.60 20.86 14.94
C GLN A 400 -4.99 21.20 15.47
N TRP A 401 -5.98 20.29 15.24
CA TRP A 401 -7.40 20.62 15.36
C TRP A 401 -8.11 19.88 16.48
N PHE A 402 -7.81 18.60 16.68
CA PHE A 402 -8.58 17.71 17.53
C PHE A 402 -7.80 17.30 18.77
N SER A 403 -8.42 17.39 19.94
CA SER A 403 -7.91 16.68 21.11
C SER A 403 -7.88 15.18 20.85
N ILE A 404 -7.08 14.42 21.61
CA ILE A 404 -6.98 12.97 21.43
C ILE A 404 -8.32 12.25 21.66
N GLU A 405 -9.17 12.78 22.52
CA GLU A 405 -10.50 12.26 22.78
C GLU A 405 -11.47 12.51 21.62
N GLU A 406 -11.38 13.69 20.98
CA GLU A 406 -12.15 14.00 19.77
C GLU A 406 -11.65 13.14 18.59
N ALA A 407 -10.34 13.07 18.39
CA ALA A 407 -9.71 12.22 17.40
C ALA A 407 -10.15 10.75 17.52
N LYS A 408 -10.12 10.21 18.74
CA LYS A 408 -10.62 8.84 18.99
C LYS A 408 -12.07 8.69 18.58
N LYS A 409 -12.94 9.64 18.93
CA LYS A 409 -14.37 9.57 18.54
C LYS A 409 -14.56 9.62 17.02
N LEU A 410 -13.79 10.46 16.33
CA LEU A 410 -13.79 10.53 14.86
C LEU A 410 -13.36 9.21 14.23
N VAL A 411 -12.27 8.63 14.70
CA VAL A 411 -11.76 7.35 14.19
C VAL A 411 -12.70 6.18 14.49
N ASP A 412 -13.27 6.11 15.69
CA ASP A 412 -14.23 5.06 16.06
C ASP A 412 -15.49 5.09 15.16
N LYS A 413 -15.93 6.27 14.75
CA LYS A 413 -17.11 6.46 13.88
C LYS A 413 -16.76 6.56 12.39
N GLY A 414 -15.52 6.92 12.08
CA GLY A 414 -15.01 7.21 10.73
C GLY A 414 -15.24 8.64 10.26
N LEU A 415 -16.22 9.35 10.82
CA LEU A 415 -16.49 10.77 10.58
C LEU A 415 -17.32 11.36 11.72
N GLY A 416 -17.40 12.68 11.79
CA GLY A 416 -18.17 13.31 12.86
C GLY A 416 -18.49 14.76 12.66
N TYR A 417 -19.56 15.20 13.34
CA TYR A 417 -19.93 16.59 13.52
C TYR A 417 -18.92 17.29 14.44
N ILE A 418 -18.46 18.47 14.02
CA ILE A 418 -17.47 19.26 14.74
C ILE A 418 -18.15 20.49 15.35
N ASP A 419 -18.47 20.39 16.63
CA ASP A 419 -19.25 21.40 17.35
C ASP A 419 -18.59 22.78 17.38
N TRP A 420 -17.28 22.84 17.66
CA TRP A 420 -16.54 24.10 17.76
C TRP A 420 -16.36 24.85 16.42
N ALA A 421 -16.58 24.17 15.28
CA ALA A 421 -16.55 24.75 13.93
C ALA A 421 -17.94 24.81 13.28
N SER A 422 -19.01 24.60 14.05
CA SER A 422 -20.40 24.62 13.56
C SER A 422 -21.22 25.71 14.27
N THR A 423 -22.11 26.35 13.54
CA THR A 423 -23.02 27.39 14.07
C THR A 423 -24.47 26.93 14.13
N ASP A 424 -24.79 25.76 13.58
CA ASP A 424 -26.16 25.24 13.51
C ASP A 424 -26.73 24.75 14.86
N LYS A 425 -25.87 24.54 15.86
CA LYS A 425 -26.25 24.08 17.22
C LYS A 425 -27.18 22.86 17.21
N GLY A 426 -26.96 21.97 16.24
CA GLY A 426 -27.73 20.73 16.09
C GLY A 426 -29.13 20.90 15.43
N VAL A 427 -29.52 22.10 15.01
CA VAL A 427 -30.73 22.31 14.19
C VAL A 427 -30.42 22.11 12.71
N LYS A 428 -31.43 22.19 11.84
CA LYS A 428 -31.22 22.11 10.39
C LYS A 428 -30.27 23.22 9.93
N PRO A 429 -29.11 22.88 9.29
CA PRO A 429 -28.20 23.88 8.77
C PRO A 429 -28.70 24.50 7.47
N ASP A 430 -28.15 25.66 7.12
CA ASP A 430 -28.32 26.31 5.82
C ASP A 430 -27.34 25.74 4.78
N VAL A 431 -26.18 25.29 5.25
CA VAL A 431 -25.12 24.62 4.47
C VAL A 431 -24.36 23.61 5.33
N VAL A 432 -23.93 22.53 4.72
CA VAL A 432 -22.99 21.58 5.33
C VAL A 432 -21.63 21.71 4.64
N PHE A 433 -20.58 21.91 5.41
CA PHE A 433 -19.22 21.73 4.96
C PHE A 433 -18.71 20.34 5.37
N ALA A 434 -17.94 19.69 4.50
CA ALA A 434 -17.26 18.47 4.81
C ALA A 434 -15.83 18.51 4.28
N SER A 435 -14.89 17.88 4.98
CA SER A 435 -13.50 17.76 4.53
C SER A 435 -12.86 16.45 4.95
N THR A 436 -11.81 16.09 4.24
CA THR A 436 -10.90 14.98 4.55
C THR A 436 -9.48 15.50 4.63
N GLU A 437 -8.56 14.78 5.24
CA GLU A 437 -7.13 15.08 5.25
C GLU A 437 -6.81 16.50 5.77
N THR A 438 -5.55 16.86 5.76
CA THR A 438 -5.03 18.10 6.37
C THR A 438 -5.34 19.34 5.55
N GLU A 439 -4.98 19.37 4.24
CA GLU A 439 -5.09 20.57 3.41
C GLU A 439 -6.54 20.94 3.12
N PRO A 440 -7.43 20.02 2.70
CA PRO A 440 -8.85 20.33 2.56
C PRO A 440 -9.50 20.80 3.88
N THR A 441 -9.02 20.29 5.02
CA THR A 441 -9.53 20.68 6.34
C THR A 441 -9.17 22.13 6.68
N ILE A 442 -7.94 22.55 6.41
CA ILE A 442 -7.47 23.94 6.62
C ILE A 442 -8.34 24.89 5.80
N GLU A 443 -8.54 24.63 4.51
CA GLU A 443 -9.28 25.51 3.62
C GLU A 443 -10.78 25.56 3.97
N THR A 444 -11.34 24.42 4.36
CA THR A 444 -12.73 24.36 4.83
C THR A 444 -12.95 25.21 6.09
N LEU A 445 -12.07 25.11 7.07
CA LEU A 445 -12.16 25.90 8.30
C LEU A 445 -11.97 27.40 8.02
N ALA A 446 -11.06 27.76 7.11
CA ALA A 446 -10.89 29.14 6.68
C ALA A 446 -12.10 29.69 5.93
N ALA A 447 -12.74 28.90 5.06
CA ALA A 447 -13.98 29.26 4.39
C ALA A 447 -15.13 29.49 5.39
N ILE A 448 -15.27 28.62 6.39
CA ILE A 448 -16.25 28.78 7.47
C ILE A 448 -16.01 30.07 8.26
N ASP A 449 -14.76 30.40 8.57
CA ASP A 449 -14.38 31.65 9.25
C ASP A 449 -14.75 32.89 8.43
N ILE A 450 -14.49 32.90 7.12
CA ILE A 450 -14.86 33.94 6.17
C ILE A 450 -16.40 34.13 6.16
N LEU A 451 -17.14 33.03 6.02
CA LEU A 451 -18.60 33.07 5.97
C LEU A 451 -19.22 33.52 7.29
N HIS A 452 -18.70 33.04 8.43
CA HIS A 452 -19.19 33.44 9.74
C HIS A 452 -18.98 34.93 10.02
N LYS A 453 -17.85 35.50 9.62
CA LYS A 453 -17.57 36.92 9.74
C LYS A 453 -18.51 37.78 8.88
N LYS A 454 -18.84 37.31 7.69
CA LYS A 454 -19.72 38.02 6.75
C LYS A 454 -21.20 37.81 7.04
N PHE A 455 -21.58 36.60 7.44
CA PHE A 455 -22.96 36.16 7.65
C PHE A 455 -23.11 35.50 9.03
N PRO A 456 -23.07 36.24 10.14
CA PRO A 456 -23.00 35.67 11.49
C PRO A 456 -24.23 34.84 11.89
N ASP A 457 -25.37 35.05 11.24
CA ASP A 457 -26.60 34.30 11.49
C ASP A 457 -26.72 32.99 10.66
N LEU A 458 -25.76 32.76 9.76
CA LEU A 458 -25.76 31.58 8.91
C LEU A 458 -25.52 30.31 9.74
N LYS A 459 -26.37 29.30 9.53
CA LYS A 459 -26.26 28.01 10.23
C LYS A 459 -25.39 27.07 9.42
N ILE A 460 -24.12 27.00 9.80
CA ILE A 460 -23.11 26.15 9.17
C ILE A 460 -22.95 24.88 9.99
N ARG A 461 -22.95 23.73 9.34
CA ARG A 461 -22.55 22.45 9.91
C ARG A 461 -21.21 22.04 9.31
N TYR A 462 -20.29 21.63 10.16
CA TYR A 462 -19.01 21.07 9.70
C TYR A 462 -18.89 19.59 10.08
N ILE A 463 -18.51 18.77 9.11
CA ILE A 463 -18.27 17.33 9.23
C ILE A 463 -16.82 17.04 8.82
N ASN A 464 -16.04 16.46 9.71
CA ASN A 464 -14.72 15.92 9.34
C ASN A 464 -14.85 14.42 9.04
N VAL A 465 -14.26 13.99 7.92
CA VAL A 465 -14.33 12.60 7.41
C VAL A 465 -12.93 12.00 7.44
N VAL A 466 -12.73 11.01 8.31
CA VAL A 466 -11.45 10.29 8.48
C VAL A 466 -11.44 8.98 7.69
N ASP A 467 -12.53 8.22 7.73
CA ASP A 467 -12.71 6.96 7.00
C ASP A 467 -13.75 7.19 5.89
N VAL A 468 -13.27 7.34 4.65
CA VAL A 468 -14.14 7.66 3.52
C VAL A 468 -15.06 6.50 3.14
N MET A 469 -14.68 5.26 3.46
CA MET A 469 -15.51 4.09 3.20
C MET A 469 -16.80 4.09 4.05
N LYS A 470 -16.84 4.87 5.12
CA LYS A 470 -18.08 5.09 5.91
C LYS A 470 -19.17 5.85 5.18
N LEU A 471 -18.81 6.63 4.17
CA LEU A 471 -19.78 7.33 3.33
C LEU A 471 -20.53 6.39 2.37
N MET A 472 -20.01 5.20 2.08
CA MET A 472 -20.65 4.23 1.19
C MET A 472 -22.03 3.79 1.71
N ASP A 473 -22.97 3.50 0.79
CA ASP A 473 -24.30 2.98 1.13
C ASP A 473 -24.17 1.63 1.88
N PRO A 474 -24.97 1.37 2.93
CA PRO A 474 -24.94 0.08 3.66
C PRO A 474 -25.14 -1.16 2.80
N LYS A 475 -25.72 -1.04 1.59
CA LYS A 475 -25.82 -2.14 0.63
C LYS A 475 -24.47 -2.56 0.10
N ASP A 476 -23.56 -1.59 -0.09
CA ASP A 476 -22.25 -1.79 -0.67
C ASP A 476 -21.18 -1.97 0.44
N ASN A 477 -21.39 -1.33 1.60
CA ASN A 477 -20.52 -1.44 2.77
C ASN A 477 -21.35 -1.64 4.05
N LYS A 478 -21.35 -2.85 4.61
CA LYS A 478 -22.06 -3.17 5.86
C LYS A 478 -21.66 -2.28 7.05
N ASN A 479 -20.45 -1.71 7.01
CA ASN A 479 -19.91 -0.79 8.01
C ASN A 479 -20.15 0.68 7.64
N GLY A 480 -20.77 0.98 6.50
CA GLY A 480 -21.17 2.32 6.10
C GLY A 480 -22.22 2.91 7.05
N LEU A 481 -22.32 4.24 7.07
CA LEU A 481 -23.36 4.90 7.85
C LEU A 481 -24.74 4.42 7.41
N SER A 482 -25.63 4.17 8.37
CA SER A 482 -27.06 3.97 8.08
C SER A 482 -27.63 5.18 7.32
N THR A 483 -28.71 4.96 6.56
CA THR A 483 -29.36 6.06 5.83
C THR A 483 -29.81 7.17 6.78
N GLU A 484 -30.27 6.82 7.96
CA GLU A 484 -30.73 7.76 8.99
C GLU A 484 -29.57 8.62 9.53
N GLU A 485 -28.42 8.00 9.83
CA GLU A 485 -27.23 8.72 10.30
C GLU A 485 -26.67 9.61 9.20
N PHE A 486 -26.63 9.12 7.95
CA PHE A 486 -26.20 9.91 6.80
C PHE A 486 -27.13 11.13 6.59
N ASP A 487 -28.46 10.93 6.62
CA ASP A 487 -29.45 12.02 6.45
C ASP A 487 -29.40 13.03 7.59
N ARG A 488 -29.05 12.60 8.80
CA ARG A 488 -28.86 13.49 9.95
C ARG A 488 -27.64 14.38 9.76
N LEU A 489 -26.53 13.84 9.23
CA LEU A 489 -25.29 14.60 8.99
C LEU A 489 -25.42 15.46 7.74
N PHE A 490 -25.98 14.92 6.66
CA PHE A 490 -26.12 15.51 5.34
C PHE A 490 -27.61 15.55 4.92
N PRO A 491 -28.39 16.52 5.41
CA PRO A 491 -29.82 16.60 5.07
C PRO A 491 -30.07 16.76 3.57
N LYS A 492 -31.13 16.13 3.05
CA LYS A 492 -31.39 15.99 1.60
C LYS A 492 -31.55 17.31 0.83
N ASP A 493 -32.05 18.32 1.49
CA ASP A 493 -32.43 19.61 0.94
C ASP A 493 -31.47 20.74 1.37
N VAL A 494 -30.29 20.39 1.85
CA VAL A 494 -29.24 21.33 2.27
C VAL A 494 -28.03 21.14 1.36
N PRO A 495 -27.47 22.21 0.77
CA PRO A 495 -26.26 22.11 -0.02
C PRO A 495 -25.07 21.62 0.83
N VAL A 496 -24.23 20.79 0.23
CA VAL A 496 -23.02 20.26 0.85
C VAL A 496 -21.82 20.74 0.04
N ILE A 497 -20.91 21.46 0.68
CA ILE A 497 -19.62 21.84 0.11
C ILE A 497 -18.58 20.83 0.65
N PHE A 498 -18.06 19.99 -0.23
CA PHE A 498 -17.17 18.93 0.16
C PHE A 498 -15.75 19.15 -0.40
N ALA A 499 -14.82 19.49 0.48
CA ALA A 499 -13.41 19.55 0.17
C ALA A 499 -12.80 18.13 0.27
N TRP A 500 -12.59 17.51 -0.89
CA TRP A 500 -12.16 16.15 -1.06
C TRP A 500 -10.70 16.07 -1.53
N HIS A 501 -9.90 15.21 -0.91
CA HIS A 501 -8.48 15.08 -1.21
C HIS A 501 -8.19 14.45 -2.59
N GLY A 502 -8.96 13.45 -2.98
CA GLY A 502 -8.71 12.64 -4.19
C GLY A 502 -9.48 13.12 -5.42
N TYR A 503 -9.63 12.25 -6.41
CA TYR A 503 -10.39 12.55 -7.64
C TYR A 503 -11.89 12.57 -7.43
N LYS A 504 -12.57 13.43 -8.18
CA LYS A 504 -14.01 13.71 -8.10
C LYS A 504 -14.89 12.48 -8.28
N SER A 505 -14.53 11.60 -9.21
CA SER A 505 -15.34 10.43 -9.59
C SER A 505 -15.67 9.49 -8.43
N MET A 506 -14.76 9.31 -7.48
CA MET A 506 -15.00 8.48 -6.29
C MET A 506 -16.14 9.05 -5.44
N MET A 507 -16.09 10.35 -5.14
CA MET A 507 -17.14 11.01 -4.35
C MET A 507 -18.46 11.08 -5.11
N GLU A 508 -18.44 11.42 -6.39
CA GLU A 508 -19.66 11.41 -7.22
C GLU A 508 -20.33 10.02 -7.20
N SER A 509 -19.56 8.94 -7.31
CA SER A 509 -20.07 7.57 -7.21
C SER A 509 -20.75 7.29 -5.87
N ILE A 510 -20.09 7.65 -4.76
CA ILE A 510 -20.62 7.47 -3.39
C ILE A 510 -21.92 8.25 -3.20
N TRP A 511 -21.92 9.53 -3.57
CA TRP A 511 -23.08 10.39 -3.42
C TRP A 511 -24.24 10.00 -4.33
N PHE A 512 -23.94 9.54 -5.56
CA PHE A 512 -24.94 9.01 -6.47
C PHE A 512 -25.61 7.74 -5.89
N ALA A 513 -24.83 6.81 -5.34
CA ALA A 513 -25.34 5.60 -4.69
C ALA A 513 -26.27 5.95 -3.49
N ARG A 514 -25.93 6.99 -2.73
CA ARG A 514 -26.76 7.57 -1.66
C ARG A 514 -27.98 8.34 -2.15
N LYS A 515 -28.14 8.53 -3.47
CA LYS A 515 -29.20 9.35 -4.10
C LYS A 515 -29.19 10.79 -3.58
N ARG A 516 -28.00 11.39 -3.51
CA ARG A 516 -27.75 12.77 -3.13
C ARG A 516 -27.11 13.52 -4.30
N TYR A 517 -27.66 14.67 -4.65
CA TYR A 517 -27.26 15.45 -5.82
C TYR A 517 -27.00 16.92 -5.47
N ASN A 518 -27.06 17.24 -4.19
CA ASN A 518 -26.88 18.59 -3.66
C ASN A 518 -25.46 18.74 -3.05
N VAL A 519 -24.50 17.98 -3.56
CA VAL A 519 -23.10 18.07 -3.16
C VAL A 519 -22.28 18.76 -4.23
N HIS A 520 -21.46 19.69 -3.80
CA HIS A 520 -20.47 20.41 -4.58
C HIS A 520 -19.10 19.89 -4.12
N ILE A 521 -18.38 19.22 -5.00
CA ILE A 521 -17.13 18.53 -4.68
C ILE A 521 -15.99 19.38 -5.22
N HIS A 522 -15.18 19.89 -4.32
CA HIS A 522 -13.91 20.54 -4.58
C HIS A 522 -12.79 19.55 -4.29
N CYS A 523 -11.93 19.29 -5.27
CA CYS A 523 -11.00 18.17 -5.20
C CYS A 523 -9.76 18.39 -6.09
N TYR A 524 -8.86 17.41 -6.14
CA TYR A 524 -7.78 17.44 -7.11
C TYR A 524 -8.30 17.18 -8.53
N GLU A 525 -7.94 18.08 -9.47
CA GLU A 525 -8.45 18.12 -10.85
C GLU A 525 -7.35 18.04 -11.93
N GLU A 526 -6.16 17.51 -11.62
CA GLU A 526 -4.98 17.49 -12.50
C GLU A 526 -4.46 18.88 -12.92
N ASN A 527 -4.77 19.90 -12.15
CA ASN A 527 -4.33 21.27 -12.37
C ASN A 527 -3.09 21.62 -11.52
N GLY A 528 -2.30 20.60 -11.13
CA GLY A 528 -1.09 20.79 -10.35
C GLY A 528 0.11 21.22 -11.21
N ASP A 529 1.02 21.97 -10.59
CA ASP A 529 2.26 22.45 -11.18
C ASP A 529 3.32 22.70 -10.09
N ILE A 530 4.49 23.22 -10.46
CA ILE A 530 5.43 23.84 -9.52
C ILE A 530 4.92 25.24 -9.22
N THR A 531 4.49 25.46 -8.00
CA THR A 531 3.87 26.72 -7.56
C THR A 531 4.11 26.94 -6.05
N THR A 532 3.20 27.64 -5.37
CA THR A 532 3.24 27.82 -3.92
C THR A 532 2.20 26.92 -3.23
N PRO A 533 2.37 26.62 -1.93
CA PRO A 533 1.46 25.70 -1.23
C PRO A 533 -0.03 26.07 -1.32
N PHE A 534 -0.39 27.35 -1.22
CA PHE A 534 -1.78 27.77 -1.34
C PHE A 534 -2.24 27.79 -2.80
N ASP A 535 -1.38 28.22 -3.73
CA ASP A 535 -1.73 28.27 -5.15
C ASP A 535 -2.05 26.88 -5.71
N MET A 536 -1.40 25.84 -5.19
CA MET A 536 -1.73 24.45 -5.52
C MET A 536 -3.21 24.11 -5.24
N ARG A 537 -3.80 24.70 -4.20
CA ARG A 537 -5.23 24.56 -3.88
C ARG A 537 -6.09 25.46 -4.75
N VAL A 538 -5.61 26.68 -5.06
CA VAL A 538 -6.29 27.61 -5.97
C VAL A 538 -6.43 27.02 -7.37
N LEU A 539 -5.36 26.45 -7.92
CA LEU A 539 -5.37 25.78 -9.23
C LEU A 539 -6.41 24.66 -9.33
N ASN A 540 -6.75 24.05 -8.21
CA ASN A 540 -7.72 22.95 -8.12
C ASN A 540 -9.06 23.38 -7.49
N HIS A 541 -9.34 24.67 -7.38
CA HIS A 541 -10.59 25.22 -6.81
C HIS A 541 -10.94 24.67 -5.42
N LEU A 542 -9.94 24.30 -4.63
CA LEU A 542 -10.09 23.75 -3.28
C LEU A 542 -9.70 24.77 -2.20
N ASP A 543 -9.45 25.98 -2.57
CA ASP A 543 -9.08 27.06 -1.67
C ASP A 543 -10.31 27.66 -0.94
N ARG A 544 -10.01 28.36 0.17
CA ARG A 544 -11.00 28.98 1.05
C ARG A 544 -11.94 29.98 0.38
N PHE A 545 -11.49 30.65 -0.67
CA PHE A 545 -12.27 31.67 -1.37
C PHE A 545 -13.28 31.03 -2.31
N ASP A 546 -12.87 30.03 -3.08
CA ASP A 546 -13.76 29.26 -3.95
C ASP A 546 -14.80 28.47 -3.13
N LEU A 547 -14.39 27.83 -2.03
CA LEU A 547 -15.30 27.14 -1.12
C LEU A 547 -16.36 28.10 -0.53
N ALA A 548 -15.96 29.31 -0.13
CA ALA A 548 -16.88 30.32 0.40
C ALA A 548 -17.83 30.88 -0.67
N LYS A 549 -17.34 31.10 -1.90
CA LYS A 549 -18.18 31.54 -3.04
C LYS A 549 -19.26 30.51 -3.34
N ASP A 550 -18.84 29.24 -3.50
CA ASP A 550 -19.78 28.17 -3.85
C ASP A 550 -20.87 27.99 -2.78
N ALA A 551 -20.48 28.09 -1.49
CA ALA A 551 -21.45 28.07 -0.41
C ALA A 551 -22.51 29.17 -0.55
N VAL A 552 -22.12 30.43 -0.83
CA VAL A 552 -23.03 31.56 -1.01
C VAL A 552 -23.94 31.38 -2.23
N GLU A 553 -23.40 30.82 -3.31
CA GLU A 553 -24.17 30.57 -4.54
C GLU A 553 -25.12 29.36 -4.43
N SER A 554 -24.84 28.43 -3.52
CA SER A 554 -25.64 27.21 -3.31
C SER A 554 -26.76 27.42 -2.30
N ILE A 555 -26.60 28.33 -1.31
CA ILE A 555 -27.61 28.59 -0.26
C ILE A 555 -28.77 29.36 -0.83
N PRO A 556 -30.03 28.83 -0.83
CA PRO A 556 -31.16 29.48 -1.47
C PRO A 556 -31.45 30.89 -0.97
N ALA A 557 -31.17 31.18 0.30
CA ALA A 557 -31.39 32.50 0.90
C ALA A 557 -30.39 33.58 0.43
N LEU A 558 -29.18 33.16 0.00
CA LEU A 558 -28.05 34.02 -0.38
C LEU A 558 -27.85 34.10 -1.89
N LYS A 559 -28.25 33.07 -2.62
CA LYS A 559 -28.04 32.90 -4.06
C LYS A 559 -28.49 34.13 -4.86
N GLY A 560 -27.58 34.67 -5.68
CA GLY A 560 -27.86 35.82 -6.57
C GLY A 560 -28.04 37.16 -5.87
N LYS A 561 -27.80 37.25 -4.54
CA LYS A 561 -28.00 38.48 -3.76
C LYS A 561 -26.71 39.09 -3.21
N ASN A 562 -25.58 38.40 -3.37
CA ASN A 562 -24.31 38.75 -2.72
C ASN A 562 -23.18 38.94 -3.75
N ALA A 563 -23.46 39.60 -4.87
CA ALA A 563 -22.49 39.83 -5.94
C ALA A 563 -21.20 40.52 -5.44
N ASP A 564 -21.33 41.47 -4.50
CA ASP A 564 -20.18 42.16 -3.91
C ASP A 564 -19.28 41.21 -3.12
N PHE A 565 -19.84 40.19 -2.46
CA PHE A 565 -19.06 39.18 -1.75
C PHE A 565 -18.30 38.28 -2.75
N ILE A 566 -18.97 37.83 -3.78
CA ILE A 566 -18.38 37.01 -4.84
C ILE A 566 -17.22 37.77 -5.50
N SER A 567 -17.48 39.03 -5.92
CA SER A 567 -16.43 39.88 -6.51
C SER A 567 -15.25 40.10 -5.57
N HIS A 568 -15.50 40.25 -4.27
CA HIS A 568 -14.43 40.42 -3.30
C HIS A 568 -13.55 39.15 -3.17
N MET A 569 -14.14 37.95 -3.25
CA MET A 569 -13.36 36.69 -3.25
C MET A 569 -12.52 36.56 -4.52
N ASP A 570 -13.08 36.94 -5.68
CA ASP A 570 -12.34 36.97 -6.95
C ASP A 570 -11.19 38.00 -6.93
N ASP A 571 -11.38 39.16 -6.33
CA ASP A 571 -10.34 40.19 -6.15
C ASP A 571 -9.18 39.65 -5.24
N LEU A 572 -9.51 38.85 -4.23
CA LEU A 572 -8.51 38.22 -3.36
C LEU A 572 -7.68 37.15 -4.10
N LEU A 573 -8.31 36.37 -4.98
CA LEU A 573 -7.61 35.40 -5.83
C LEU A 573 -6.67 36.11 -6.82
N GLU A 574 -7.13 37.18 -7.49
CA GLU A 574 -6.28 37.97 -8.38
C GLU A 574 -5.13 38.65 -7.62
N LYS A 575 -5.38 39.18 -6.44
CA LYS A 575 -4.35 39.72 -5.55
C LYS A 575 -3.31 38.64 -5.20
N HIS A 576 -3.75 37.42 -4.90
CA HIS A 576 -2.87 36.30 -4.60
C HIS A 576 -1.98 35.96 -5.80
N HIS A 577 -2.56 35.81 -7.01
CA HIS A 577 -1.80 35.57 -8.23
C HIS A 577 -0.76 36.67 -8.50
N GLN A 578 -1.12 37.92 -8.30
CA GLN A 578 -0.17 39.02 -8.44
C GLN A 578 0.93 38.95 -7.39
N TYR A 579 0.58 38.63 -6.13
CA TYR A 579 1.54 38.53 -5.04
C TYR A 579 2.58 37.43 -5.28
N ILE A 580 2.16 36.26 -5.81
CA ILE A 580 3.08 35.18 -6.18
C ILE A 580 4.04 35.64 -7.28
N ARG A 581 3.55 36.29 -8.32
CA ARG A 581 4.38 36.82 -9.43
C ARG A 581 5.45 37.78 -8.92
N ASP A 582 5.10 38.63 -7.96
CA ASP A 582 6.00 39.65 -7.43
C ASP A 582 6.96 39.13 -6.35
N ASN A 583 6.57 38.09 -5.57
CA ASN A 583 7.28 37.69 -4.35
C ASN A 583 7.72 36.21 -4.33
N GLY A 584 7.22 35.37 -5.23
CA GLY A 584 7.54 33.93 -5.27
C GLY A 584 7.05 33.13 -4.06
N LYS A 585 6.02 33.60 -3.37
CA LYS A 585 5.42 32.97 -2.16
C LYS A 585 3.98 33.37 -1.98
N ASP A 586 3.24 32.63 -1.15
CA ASP A 586 1.86 32.92 -0.79
C ASP A 586 1.73 34.25 -0.03
N MET A 587 0.59 34.92 -0.18
CA MET A 587 0.33 36.19 0.51
C MET A 587 0.13 36.00 2.02
N PRO A 588 0.55 36.99 2.85
CA PRO A 588 0.48 36.90 4.32
C PRO A 588 -0.92 36.59 4.86
N GLU A 589 -1.97 37.13 4.25
CA GLU A 589 -3.36 36.90 4.66
C GLU A 589 -3.76 35.42 4.60
N VAL A 590 -3.06 34.61 3.83
CA VAL A 590 -3.25 33.16 3.75
C VAL A 590 -2.31 32.42 4.72
N THR A 591 -1.03 32.75 4.68
CA THR A 591 -0.01 32.04 5.48
C THR A 591 -0.07 32.33 6.98
N GLU A 592 -0.53 33.51 7.35
CA GLU A 592 -0.67 33.95 8.75
C GLU A 592 -2.09 33.73 9.32
N TRP A 593 -2.98 33.14 8.51
CA TRP A 593 -4.35 32.86 8.96
C TRP A 593 -4.34 31.88 10.14
N GLN A 594 -5.10 32.23 11.18
CA GLN A 594 -5.31 31.39 12.34
C GLN A 594 -6.81 31.29 12.65
N TRP A 595 -7.24 30.11 13.08
CA TRP A 595 -8.60 29.89 13.52
C TRP A 595 -8.92 30.73 14.77
N SER A 596 -9.84 31.66 14.65
CA SER A 596 -10.22 32.56 15.74
C SER A 596 -11.37 32.03 16.62
N GLY A 597 -12.02 30.95 16.16
CA GLY A 597 -13.26 30.44 16.75
C GLY A 597 -14.50 31.18 16.23
N LEU A 598 -15.66 30.57 16.43
CA LEU A 598 -16.96 31.10 16.01
C LEU A 598 -17.63 31.88 17.16
N LYS A 599 -16.92 32.80 17.83
CA LYS A 599 -17.46 33.60 18.94
C LYS A 599 -17.63 35.05 18.52
#